data_b1a689c05077a6d52a97bd1a5746f50b
#
_entry.id   b1a689c05077a6d52a97bd1a5746f50b
#
_cell.length_a   1.000
_cell.length_b   1.000
_cell.length_c   1.000
_cell.angle_alpha   90.00
_cell.angle_beta   90.00
_cell.angle_gamma   90.00
#
_symmetry.space_group_name_H-M   'P 1'
#
loop_
_entity.id
_entity.type
_entity.pdbx_description
1 polymer ?
#
loop_
_entity_poly.entity_id
_entity_poly.type
_entity_poly.pdbx_seq_one_letter_code
_entity_poly.pdbx_strand_id
1 'polypeptide(L)'
;FLSRDLRYYYGPMWRELAKPSEACNTYCYRINEVAENDPYLLIAHHYTRYIGDLSGGQILKGIAQKALNPPVGEGLHFYDFPRIEDSKAWKTEYRAVLDGLNFDEQQKNALITEANYAFRLNMYMFDEIQGDAGKSLWKIFWNTITGK
;
A
#
# COMPACT_ATOMS: atom_id res chain seq x y z
N PHE A 1 -2.85 -12.24 5.66
CA PHE A 1 -4.02 -11.35 5.60
C PHE A 1 -4.58 -11.29 4.19
N LEU A 2 -3.92 -10.70 3.18
CA LEU A 2 -4.40 -10.60 1.80
C LEU A 2 -4.84 -11.95 1.22
N SER A 3 -4.08 -13.03 1.43
CA SER A 3 -4.45 -14.38 0.96
C SER A 3 -5.75 -14.90 1.55
N ARG A 4 -6.11 -14.47 2.77
CA ARG A 4 -7.39 -14.79 3.41
C ARG A 4 -8.52 -14.07 2.72
N ASP A 5 -8.35 -12.78 2.42
CA ASP A 5 -9.35 -11.97 1.72
C ASP A 5 -9.56 -12.47 0.29
N LEU A 6 -8.48 -12.78 -0.43
CA LEU A 6 -8.58 -13.37 -1.77
C LEU A 6 -9.32 -14.71 -1.75
N ARG A 7 -9.06 -15.55 -0.74
CA ARG A 7 -9.78 -16.81 -0.57
C ARG A 7 -11.27 -16.59 -0.28
N TYR A 8 -11.60 -15.58 0.51
CA TYR A 8 -12.99 -15.22 0.80
C TYR A 8 -13.75 -14.81 -0.48
N TYR A 9 -13.15 -13.94 -1.32
CA TYR A 9 -13.83 -13.43 -2.52
C TYR A 9 -13.79 -14.38 -3.71
N TYR A 10 -12.71 -15.13 -3.89
CA TYR A 10 -12.48 -16.01 -5.07
C TYR A 10 -12.59 -17.50 -4.75
N GLY A 11 -12.79 -17.87 -3.46
CA GLY A 11 -12.86 -19.27 -3.05
C GLY A 11 -11.48 -19.95 -2.98
N PRO A 12 -11.46 -21.31 -2.84
CA PRO A 12 -10.21 -22.06 -2.63
C PRO A 12 -9.24 -21.97 -3.81
N MET A 13 -9.72 -21.70 -5.01
CA MET A 13 -8.91 -21.58 -6.24
C MET A 13 -8.45 -20.15 -6.53
N TRP A 14 -8.44 -19.26 -5.54
CA TRP A 14 -8.09 -17.86 -5.71
C TRP A 14 -6.74 -17.63 -6.41
N ARG A 15 -5.74 -18.52 -6.23
CA ARG A 15 -4.44 -18.40 -6.89
C ARG A 15 -4.49 -18.53 -8.41
N GLU A 16 -5.49 -19.24 -8.90
CA GLU A 16 -5.73 -19.44 -10.34
C GLU A 16 -6.59 -18.31 -10.91
N LEU A 17 -7.52 -17.80 -10.11
CA LEU A 17 -8.51 -16.80 -10.53
C LEU A 17 -8.02 -15.35 -10.35
N ALA A 18 -7.38 -15.04 -9.20
CA ALA A 18 -6.87 -13.70 -8.91
C ALA A 18 -5.47 -13.52 -9.54
N LYS A 19 -5.43 -13.23 -10.82
CA LYS A 19 -4.18 -12.93 -11.53
C LYS A 19 -3.76 -11.49 -11.27
N PRO A 20 -2.45 -11.23 -11.12
CA PRO A 20 -1.95 -9.87 -11.04
C PRO A 20 -2.22 -9.12 -12.35
N SER A 21 -2.59 -7.86 -12.24
CA SER A 21 -2.74 -6.96 -13.37
C SER A 21 -1.38 -6.53 -13.95
N GLU A 22 -1.38 -5.81 -15.08
CA GLU A 22 -0.14 -5.29 -15.67
C GLU A 22 0.56 -4.31 -14.74
N ALA A 23 -0.17 -3.39 -14.11
CA ALA A 23 0.39 -2.45 -13.13
C ALA A 23 0.93 -3.18 -11.90
N CYS A 24 0.24 -4.21 -11.42
CA CYS A 24 0.72 -5.05 -10.32
C CYS A 24 2.04 -5.75 -10.67
N ASN A 25 2.13 -6.34 -11.87
CA ASN A 25 3.37 -6.97 -12.35
C ASN A 25 4.52 -5.96 -12.47
N THR A 26 4.25 -4.77 -13.00
CA THR A 26 5.22 -3.68 -13.11
C THR A 26 5.75 -3.28 -11.73
N TYR A 27 4.87 -3.17 -10.74
CA TYR A 27 5.25 -2.85 -9.37
C TYR A 27 6.11 -3.96 -8.75
N CYS A 28 5.70 -5.22 -8.88
CA CYS A 28 6.48 -6.36 -8.39
C CYS A 28 7.86 -6.45 -9.05
N TYR A 29 7.93 -6.20 -10.36
CA TYR A 29 9.21 -6.14 -11.08
C TYR A 29 10.14 -5.09 -10.49
N ARG A 30 9.63 -3.86 -10.25
CA ARG A 30 10.45 -2.79 -9.65
C ARG A 30 10.96 -3.14 -8.26
N ILE A 31 10.12 -3.73 -7.41
CA ILE A 31 10.55 -4.15 -6.07
C ILE A 31 11.70 -5.18 -6.16
N ASN A 32 11.60 -6.16 -7.07
CA ASN A 32 12.65 -7.15 -7.26
C ASN A 32 13.94 -6.52 -7.81
N GLU A 33 13.82 -5.64 -8.81
CA GLU A 33 14.96 -4.92 -9.39
C GLU A 33 15.71 -4.11 -8.31
N VAL A 34 14.98 -3.38 -7.46
CA VAL A 34 15.54 -2.62 -6.34
C VAL A 34 16.20 -3.55 -5.32
N ALA A 35 15.55 -4.68 -5.00
CA ALA A 35 16.09 -5.65 -4.05
C ALA A 35 17.43 -6.26 -4.51
N GLU A 36 17.62 -6.43 -5.81
CA GLU A 36 18.83 -7.00 -6.40
C GLU A 36 19.97 -5.96 -6.53
N ASN A 37 19.64 -4.73 -6.90
CA ASN A 37 20.65 -3.73 -7.27
C ASN A 37 20.96 -2.72 -6.16
N ASP A 38 19.91 -2.20 -5.50
CA ASP A 38 20.01 -1.13 -4.51
C ASP A 38 19.07 -1.39 -3.32
N PRO A 39 19.30 -2.43 -2.51
CA PRO A 39 18.33 -2.92 -1.53
C PRO A 39 17.91 -1.88 -0.46
N TYR A 40 18.71 -0.83 -0.20
CA TYR A 40 18.32 0.25 0.70
C TYR A 40 17.11 1.04 0.18
N LEU A 41 16.87 1.08 -1.13
CA LEU A 41 15.71 1.73 -1.73
C LEU A 41 14.38 1.01 -1.40
N LEU A 42 14.42 -0.24 -0.94
CA LEU A 42 13.23 -0.93 -0.41
C LEU A 42 12.59 -0.18 0.76
N ILE A 43 13.35 0.64 1.48
CA ILE A 43 12.83 1.53 2.53
C ILE A 43 11.76 2.47 1.96
N ALA A 44 11.96 3.00 0.76
CA ALA A 44 11.00 3.88 0.09
C ALA A 44 9.67 3.15 -0.20
N HIS A 45 9.73 1.92 -0.68
CA HIS A 45 8.55 1.08 -0.90
C HIS A 45 7.87 0.72 0.42
N HIS A 46 8.64 0.32 1.44
CA HIS A 46 8.10 -0.01 2.75
C HIS A 46 7.40 1.20 3.38
N TYR A 47 8.05 2.37 3.36
CA TYR A 47 7.47 3.61 3.87
C TYR A 47 6.15 3.94 3.17
N THR A 48 6.17 3.97 1.83
CA THR A 48 5.00 4.35 1.02
C THR A 48 3.81 3.42 1.28
N ARG A 49 4.05 2.11 1.40
CA ARG A 49 2.99 1.13 1.66
C ARG A 49 2.55 1.13 3.12
N TYR A 50 3.47 0.97 4.06
CA TYR A 50 3.12 0.77 5.47
C TYR A 50 2.47 2.01 6.11
N ILE A 51 3.07 3.18 5.90
CA ILE A 51 2.51 4.45 6.38
C ILE A 51 1.21 4.78 5.65
N GLY A 52 1.16 4.50 4.33
CA GLY A 52 -0.05 4.68 3.52
C GLY A 52 -1.21 3.82 4.03
N ASP A 53 -0.97 2.55 4.27
CA ASP A 53 -2.01 1.60 4.71
C ASP A 53 -2.45 1.86 6.16
N LEU A 54 -1.52 2.26 7.06
CA LEU A 54 -1.84 2.67 8.43
C LEU A 54 -2.58 4.02 8.52
N SER A 55 -2.69 4.76 7.44
CA SER A 55 -3.37 6.06 7.38
C SER A 55 -4.55 6.01 6.41
N GLY A 56 -4.32 6.21 5.12
CA GLY A 56 -5.34 6.18 4.06
C GLY A 56 -6.00 4.81 3.92
N GLY A 57 -5.27 3.71 4.15
CA GLY A 57 -5.80 2.36 4.11
C GLY A 57 -6.92 2.12 5.12
N GLN A 58 -6.88 2.73 6.31
CA GLN A 58 -7.97 2.62 7.28
C GLN A 58 -9.25 3.31 6.81
N ILE A 59 -9.14 4.39 6.05
CA ILE A 59 -10.27 5.06 5.40
C ILE A 59 -10.84 4.16 4.31
N LEU A 60 -9.96 3.59 3.47
CA LEU A 60 -10.36 2.65 2.42
C LEU A 60 -11.04 1.41 3.00
N LYS A 61 -10.58 0.89 4.15
CA LYS A 61 -11.26 -0.19 4.89
C LYS A 61 -12.71 0.18 5.21
N GLY A 62 -12.93 1.39 5.75
CA GLY A 62 -14.28 1.86 6.08
C GLY A 62 -15.19 2.00 4.86
N ILE A 63 -14.64 2.43 3.71
CA ILE A 63 -15.37 2.52 2.45
C ILE A 63 -15.69 1.11 1.91
N ALA A 64 -14.71 0.22 1.89
CA ALA A 64 -14.88 -1.15 1.42
C ALA A 64 -15.87 -1.92 2.30
N GLN A 65 -15.83 -1.73 3.63
CA GLN A 65 -16.80 -2.32 4.55
C GLN A 65 -18.24 -1.92 4.20
N LYS A 66 -18.46 -0.64 3.88
CA LYS A 66 -19.79 -0.14 3.49
C LYS A 66 -20.25 -0.61 2.12
N ALA A 67 -19.32 -0.66 1.16
CA ALA A 67 -19.62 -0.99 -0.23
C ALA A 67 -19.83 -2.49 -0.44
N LEU A 68 -18.97 -3.33 0.16
CA LEU A 68 -18.98 -4.77 -0.02
C LEU A 68 -19.79 -5.51 1.04
N ASN A 69 -20.01 -4.85 2.19
CA ASN A 69 -20.74 -5.38 3.34
C ASN A 69 -20.38 -6.85 3.69
N PRO A 70 -19.09 -7.19 3.79
CA PRO A 70 -18.70 -8.55 4.15
C PRO A 70 -19.09 -8.83 5.61
N PRO A 71 -19.28 -10.09 6.00
CA PRO A 71 -19.48 -10.48 7.40
C PRO A 71 -18.36 -9.96 8.29
N VAL A 72 -18.67 -9.73 9.55
CA VAL A 72 -17.68 -9.28 10.55
C VAL A 72 -16.49 -10.25 10.58
N GLY A 73 -15.30 -9.72 10.42
CA GLY A 73 -14.07 -10.50 10.43
C GLY A 73 -13.73 -11.23 9.12
N GLU A 74 -14.36 -10.87 8.00
CA GLU A 74 -14.04 -11.45 6.68
C GLU A 74 -13.79 -10.37 5.62
N GLY A 75 -12.97 -10.70 4.63
CA GLY A 75 -12.78 -9.95 3.39
C GLY A 75 -12.02 -8.63 3.47
N LEU A 76 -11.57 -8.20 4.66
CA LEU A 76 -10.85 -6.93 4.86
C LEU A 76 -9.63 -7.07 5.78
N HIS A 77 -9.11 -8.27 5.94
CA HIS A 77 -7.94 -8.53 6.80
C HIS A 77 -6.66 -7.86 6.30
N PHE A 78 -6.59 -7.54 5.00
CA PHE A 78 -5.47 -6.79 4.43
C PHE A 78 -5.19 -5.50 5.19
N TYR A 79 -6.24 -4.86 5.70
CA TYR A 79 -6.15 -3.60 6.44
C TYR A 79 -5.90 -3.77 7.95
N ASP A 80 -5.77 -5.00 8.45
CA ASP A 80 -5.58 -5.28 9.87
C ASP A 80 -4.08 -5.27 10.23
N PHE A 81 -3.76 -4.55 11.30
CA PHE A 81 -2.42 -4.47 11.86
C PHE A 81 -2.44 -4.88 13.34
N PRO A 82 -2.69 -6.15 13.66
CA PRO A 82 -2.94 -6.59 15.04
C PRO A 82 -1.75 -6.44 15.98
N ARG A 83 -0.56 -6.17 15.46
CA ARG A 83 0.65 -5.90 16.25
C ARG A 83 0.90 -4.41 16.50
N ILE A 84 0.04 -3.54 15.97
CA ILE A 84 0.13 -2.09 16.10
C ILE A 84 -1.10 -1.60 16.83
N GLU A 85 -0.97 -1.46 18.17
CA GLU A 85 -2.07 -1.00 19.03
C GLU A 85 -2.34 0.50 18.84
N ASP A 86 -1.28 1.32 18.81
CA ASP A 86 -1.33 2.76 18.55
C ASP A 86 -0.62 3.10 17.23
N SER A 87 -1.39 3.29 16.17
CA SER A 87 -0.84 3.62 14.85
C SER A 87 -0.17 5.00 14.80
N LYS A 88 -0.54 5.94 15.68
CA LYS A 88 0.08 7.27 15.75
C LYS A 88 1.46 7.18 16.39
N ALA A 89 1.55 6.52 17.53
CA ALA A 89 2.82 6.30 18.23
C ALA A 89 3.78 5.49 17.34
N TRP A 90 3.30 4.42 16.75
CA TRP A 90 4.09 3.58 15.85
C TRP A 90 4.65 4.36 14.65
N LYS A 91 3.82 5.20 14.00
CA LYS A 91 4.28 6.04 12.89
C LYS A 91 5.33 7.07 13.31
N THR A 92 5.24 7.59 14.52
CA THR A 92 6.23 8.52 15.07
C THR A 92 7.56 7.81 15.31
N GLU A 93 7.53 6.66 15.95
CA GLU A 93 8.71 5.83 16.19
C GLU A 93 9.36 5.37 14.87
N TYR A 94 8.55 4.91 13.93
CA TYR A 94 9.03 4.50 12.60
C TYR A 94 9.80 5.64 11.89
N ARG A 95 9.27 6.88 11.92
CA ARG A 95 9.98 8.03 11.35
C ARG A 95 11.26 8.34 12.08
N ALA A 96 11.25 8.28 13.41
CA ALA A 96 12.45 8.50 14.21
C ALA A 96 13.56 7.48 13.88
N VAL A 97 13.19 6.21 13.64
CA VAL A 97 14.14 5.19 13.17
C VAL A 97 14.71 5.54 11.81
N LEU A 98 13.87 5.98 10.86
CA LEU A 98 14.34 6.41 9.53
C LEU A 98 15.26 7.61 9.60
N ASP A 99 14.92 8.62 10.41
CA ASP A 99 15.72 9.83 10.60
C ASP A 99 17.09 9.53 11.24
N GLY A 100 17.17 8.41 11.99
CA GLY A 100 18.42 7.92 12.58
C GLY A 100 19.33 7.14 11.62
N LEU A 101 18.88 6.83 10.40
CA LEU A 101 19.71 6.15 9.41
C LEU A 101 20.75 7.09 8.80
N ASN A 102 22.00 6.65 8.79
CA ASN A 102 23.13 7.43 8.27
C ASN A 102 23.23 7.33 6.73
N PHE A 103 22.29 7.96 6.03
CA PHE A 103 22.35 8.11 4.58
C PHE A 103 23.02 9.43 4.20
N ASP A 104 23.88 9.39 3.17
CA ASP A 104 24.39 10.62 2.54
C ASP A 104 23.28 11.31 1.72
N GLU A 105 23.57 12.53 1.24
CA GLU A 105 22.58 13.33 0.49
C GLU A 105 22.19 12.68 -0.85
N GLN A 106 23.09 11.93 -1.48
CA GLN A 106 22.80 11.22 -2.72
C GLN A 106 21.81 10.08 -2.44
N GLN A 107 22.03 9.31 -1.40
CA GLN A 107 21.14 8.22 -0.96
C GLN A 107 19.76 8.75 -0.54
N LYS A 108 19.70 9.87 0.21
CA LYS A 108 18.43 10.51 0.58
C LYS A 108 17.63 10.95 -0.64
N ASN A 109 18.28 11.58 -1.61
CA ASN A 109 17.64 12.00 -2.85
C ASN A 109 17.14 10.79 -3.68
N ALA A 110 17.90 9.70 -3.71
CA ALA A 110 17.49 8.46 -4.35
C ALA A 110 16.27 7.85 -3.65
N LEU A 111 16.24 7.82 -2.32
CA LEU A 111 15.08 7.35 -1.54
C LEU A 111 13.82 8.18 -1.81
N ILE A 112 13.94 9.51 -1.88
CA ILE A 112 12.81 10.39 -2.20
C ILE A 112 12.31 10.14 -3.62
N THR A 113 13.22 10.00 -4.58
CA THR A 113 12.88 9.70 -5.97
C THR A 113 12.16 8.37 -6.09
N GLU A 114 12.66 7.34 -5.40
CA GLU A 114 12.05 6.01 -5.39
C GLU A 114 10.69 6.00 -4.69
N ALA A 115 10.53 6.75 -3.59
CA ALA A 115 9.23 6.90 -2.93
C ALA A 115 8.17 7.54 -3.86
N ASN A 116 8.57 8.58 -4.61
CA ASN A 116 7.71 9.19 -5.62
C ASN A 116 7.35 8.21 -6.75
N TYR A 117 8.29 7.35 -7.13
CA TYR A 117 8.03 6.31 -8.12
C TYR A 117 7.09 5.24 -7.56
N ALA A 118 7.27 4.79 -6.32
CA ALA A 118 6.36 3.88 -5.64
C ALA A 118 4.92 4.43 -5.57
N PHE A 119 4.75 5.73 -5.30
CA PHE A 119 3.45 6.39 -5.40
C PHE A 119 2.85 6.29 -6.80
N ARG A 120 3.64 6.54 -7.84
CA ARG A 120 3.18 6.44 -9.24
C ARG A 120 2.76 5.02 -9.60
N LEU A 121 3.51 4.02 -9.15
CA LEU A 121 3.15 2.61 -9.34
C LEU A 121 1.82 2.26 -8.66
N ASN A 122 1.55 2.80 -7.47
CA ASN A 122 0.24 2.67 -6.84
C ASN A 122 -0.87 3.35 -7.65
N MET A 123 -0.61 4.54 -8.22
CA MET A 123 -1.58 5.22 -9.09
C MET A 123 -1.98 4.35 -10.28
N TYR A 124 -1.02 3.72 -10.95
CA TYR A 124 -1.30 2.84 -12.09
C TYR A 124 -2.24 1.69 -11.71
N MET A 125 -2.08 1.11 -10.52
CA MET A 125 -3.02 0.07 -10.04
C MET A 125 -4.45 0.63 -9.84
N PHE A 126 -4.59 1.87 -9.37
CA PHE A 126 -5.91 2.51 -9.26
C PHE A 126 -6.51 2.84 -10.63
N ASP A 127 -5.68 3.25 -11.60
CA ASP A 127 -6.13 3.56 -12.95
C ASP A 127 -6.66 2.31 -13.69
N GLU A 128 -6.17 1.12 -13.34
CA GLU A 128 -6.68 -0.16 -13.88
C GLU A 128 -8.06 -0.57 -13.30
N ILE A 129 -8.48 0.02 -12.17
CA ILE A 129 -9.81 -0.26 -11.60
C ILE A 129 -10.86 0.39 -12.49
N GLN A 130 -11.63 -0.44 -13.18
CA GLN A 130 -12.66 0.01 -14.12
C GLN A 130 -13.87 0.64 -13.40
N GLY A 131 -14.38 1.74 -13.97
CA GLY A 131 -15.59 2.42 -13.54
C GLY A 131 -15.38 3.61 -12.62
N ASP A 132 -16.49 4.26 -12.22
CA ASP A 132 -16.48 5.48 -11.39
C ASP A 132 -15.92 5.25 -9.98
N ALA A 133 -15.92 4.00 -9.52
CA ALA A 133 -15.35 3.62 -8.21
C ALA A 133 -13.85 3.91 -8.13
N GLY A 134 -13.08 3.63 -9.19
CA GLY A 134 -11.64 3.89 -9.23
C GLY A 134 -11.33 5.38 -9.10
N LYS A 135 -12.04 6.22 -9.84
CA LYS A 135 -11.89 7.70 -9.78
C LYS A 135 -12.29 8.27 -8.42
N SER A 136 -13.35 7.74 -7.82
CA SER A 136 -13.83 8.16 -6.51
C SER A 136 -12.87 7.77 -5.39
N LEU A 137 -12.34 6.56 -5.40
CA LEU A 137 -11.35 6.07 -4.42
C LEU A 137 -10.05 6.86 -4.51
N TRP A 138 -9.57 7.13 -5.72
CA TRP A 138 -8.40 7.96 -5.96
C TRP A 138 -8.59 9.39 -5.44
N LYS A 139 -9.72 10.02 -5.72
CA LYS A 139 -10.03 11.36 -5.24
C LYS A 139 -10.07 11.43 -3.71
N ILE A 140 -10.66 10.44 -3.06
CA ILE A 140 -10.70 10.35 -1.59
C ILE A 140 -9.29 10.17 -1.03
N PHE A 141 -8.50 9.25 -1.58
CA PHE A 141 -7.13 9.01 -1.17
C PHE A 141 -6.26 10.28 -1.31
N TRP A 142 -6.35 10.96 -2.46
CA TRP A 142 -5.62 12.18 -2.72
C TRP A 142 -6.00 13.32 -1.78
N ASN A 143 -7.29 13.54 -1.58
CA ASN A 143 -7.79 14.57 -0.65
C ASN A 143 -7.34 14.30 0.79
N THR A 144 -7.28 13.04 1.19
CA THR A 144 -6.83 12.65 2.55
C THR A 144 -5.33 12.92 2.74
N ILE A 145 -4.51 12.68 1.73
CA ILE A 145 -3.05 12.92 1.80
C ILE A 145 -2.72 14.41 1.68
N THR A 146 -3.44 15.14 0.83
CA THR A 146 -3.15 16.56 0.55
C THR A 146 -3.88 17.52 1.49
N GLY A 147 -4.76 17.04 2.37
CA GLY A 147 -5.50 17.85 3.32
C GLY A 147 -6.56 18.76 2.66
N LYS A 148 -7.04 18.42 1.46
CA LYS A 148 -8.08 19.16 0.75
C LYS A 148 -9.42 18.48 0.89
#